data_877407ed2739c7f3fbac874a1df9b06d
#
_entry.id   877407ed2739c7f3fbac874a1df9b06d
#
_cell.length_a   1.000
_cell.length_b   1.000
_cell.length_c   1.000
_cell.angle_alpha   90.00
_cell.angle_beta   90.00
_cell.angle_gamma   90.00
#
_symmetry.space_group_name_H-M   'P 1'
#
loop_
_entity.id
_entity.type
_entity.pdbx_description
1 polymer ?
#
loop_
_entity_poly.entity_id
_entity_poly.type
_entity_poly.pdbx_seq_one_letter_code
_entity_poly.pdbx_strand_id
1 'polypeptide(L)'
;YVLEQLAGPEIPQSLFTAVDVEGEALSRATTIDKIQLGTGMFKGLGTGGDPERGRALAEEHIENMRALCREQDVVFVVSGLGGGVGSGVTPLLARAAKEAGALVLAFVLTPFTCEGTRRQKFARESLSELKQIADGVICLPNQQVFKLVDERTTLVDTFRMTNGLLAEAVRGVWRLLMHKGLIEIHFSDLAAVLRGSQSESFFAVAEANGANRVDSVIRKLFTHPILLESDASGPTSAALISLIAGRDLTMAEVNKVMAEISGRYPGAQIIMGAAVSDDFKDRLSVTLLVSHQMAVESEAPTPGPASSQETPVLSTSPRMTQELSSS
;
A
#
# COMPACT_ATOMS: atom_id res chain seq x y z
N TYR A 1 -16.00 -4.27 7.87
CA TYR A 1 -15.11 -4.36 9.02
C TYR A 1 -14.13 -3.17 9.11
N VAL A 2 -13.33 -2.86 8.04
CA VAL A 2 -12.43 -1.70 8.08
C VAL A 2 -13.23 -0.41 8.18
N LEU A 3 -14.30 -0.27 7.41
CA LEU A 3 -15.19 0.91 7.44
C LEU A 3 -15.81 1.15 8.83
N GLU A 4 -16.20 0.10 9.54
CA GLU A 4 -16.71 0.20 10.91
C GLU A 4 -15.66 0.76 11.87
N GLN A 5 -14.41 0.42 11.66
CA GLN A 5 -13.30 0.93 12.47
C GLN A 5 -12.88 2.35 12.06
N LEU A 6 -13.06 2.72 10.79
CA LEU A 6 -12.78 4.06 10.29
C LEU A 6 -13.87 5.06 10.69
N ALA A 7 -15.13 4.61 10.73
CA ALA A 7 -16.27 5.44 11.10
C ALA A 7 -16.10 5.98 12.53
N GLY A 8 -16.04 7.29 12.66
CA GLY A 8 -15.84 7.95 13.94
C GLY A 8 -15.94 9.48 13.81
N PRO A 9 -15.72 10.20 14.89
CA PRO A 9 -15.83 11.66 14.88
C PRO A 9 -14.78 12.35 14.00
N GLU A 10 -13.65 11.68 13.75
CA GLU A 10 -12.53 12.25 12.98
C GLU A 10 -12.77 12.24 11.46
N ILE A 11 -13.38 11.17 10.94
CA ILE A 11 -13.67 11.05 9.50
C ILE A 11 -15.19 10.91 9.33
N PRO A 12 -15.85 11.90 8.72
CA PRO A 12 -17.29 11.85 8.51
C PRO A 12 -17.72 10.65 7.64
N GLN A 13 -18.78 9.95 8.06
CA GLN A 13 -19.30 8.80 7.31
C GLN A 13 -19.77 9.15 5.89
N SER A 14 -20.13 10.42 5.65
CA SER A 14 -20.51 10.92 4.33
C SER A 14 -19.39 10.90 3.30
N LEU A 15 -18.15 10.72 3.74
CA LEU A 15 -16.98 10.61 2.85
C LEU A 15 -16.68 9.17 2.41
N PHE A 16 -17.41 8.19 2.95
CA PHE A 16 -17.19 6.79 2.63
C PHE A 16 -18.17 6.27 1.60
N THR A 17 -17.63 5.62 0.58
CA THR A 17 -18.41 4.82 -0.39
C THR A 17 -18.00 3.36 -0.29
N ALA A 18 -18.95 2.47 -0.09
CA ALA A 18 -18.72 1.02 -0.10
C ALA A 18 -19.01 0.46 -1.49
N VAL A 19 -18.09 -0.35 -2.01
CA VAL A 19 -18.21 -1.00 -3.32
C VAL A 19 -18.07 -2.50 -3.13
N ASP A 20 -19.09 -3.27 -3.51
CA ASP A 20 -19.07 -4.74 -3.43
C ASP A 20 -20.07 -5.34 -4.44
N VAL A 21 -19.92 -6.64 -4.70
CA VAL A 21 -20.88 -7.44 -5.48
C VAL A 21 -21.99 -8.01 -4.60
N GLU A 22 -21.74 -8.14 -3.28
CA GLU A 22 -22.66 -8.75 -2.31
C GLU A 22 -23.51 -7.68 -1.63
N GLY A 23 -24.81 -7.67 -1.93
CA GLY A 23 -25.76 -6.74 -1.31
C GLY A 23 -25.86 -6.89 0.21
N GLU A 24 -25.66 -8.10 0.75
CA GLU A 24 -25.63 -8.34 2.20
C GLU A 24 -24.41 -7.68 2.86
N ALA A 25 -23.23 -7.77 2.24
CA ALA A 25 -22.02 -7.09 2.72
C ALA A 25 -22.20 -5.57 2.71
N LEU A 26 -22.80 -5.02 1.65
CA LEU A 26 -23.13 -3.60 1.55
C LEU A 26 -24.19 -3.16 2.56
N SER A 27 -25.17 -4.01 2.88
CA SER A 27 -26.20 -3.67 3.87
C SER A 27 -25.62 -3.46 5.27
N ARG A 28 -24.54 -4.18 5.61
CA ARG A 28 -23.81 -4.05 6.87
C ARG A 28 -22.90 -2.84 6.92
N ALA A 29 -22.52 -2.28 5.77
CA ALA A 29 -21.66 -1.11 5.75
C ALA A 29 -22.41 0.11 6.32
N THR A 30 -21.75 0.85 7.22
CA THR A 30 -22.30 2.04 7.89
C THR A 30 -22.15 3.31 7.06
N THR A 31 -21.81 3.18 5.78
CA THR A 31 -21.61 4.30 4.86
C THR A 31 -22.93 4.77 4.25
N ILE A 32 -22.95 6.05 3.82
CA ILE A 32 -24.12 6.63 3.12
C ILE A 32 -24.16 6.13 1.69
N ASP A 33 -23.04 6.16 0.99
CA ASP A 33 -22.97 5.76 -0.42
C ASP A 33 -22.53 4.31 -0.59
N LYS A 34 -23.26 3.59 -1.44
CA LYS A 34 -23.02 2.18 -1.73
C LYS A 34 -23.17 1.91 -3.21
N ILE A 35 -22.19 1.23 -3.79
CA ILE A 35 -22.27 0.76 -5.17
C ILE A 35 -22.28 -0.76 -5.15
N GLN A 36 -23.41 -1.33 -5.56
CA GLN A 36 -23.49 -2.76 -5.79
C GLN A 36 -23.18 -3.06 -7.25
N LEU A 37 -22.12 -3.87 -7.48
CA LEU A 37 -21.72 -4.31 -8.80
C LEU A 37 -22.51 -5.54 -9.23
N GLY A 38 -22.80 -5.67 -10.52
CA GLY A 38 -23.33 -6.90 -11.12
C GLY A 38 -24.74 -7.32 -10.70
N THR A 39 -25.63 -6.38 -10.44
CA THR A 39 -27.02 -6.65 -10.02
C THR A 39 -27.86 -7.42 -11.06
N GLY A 40 -27.41 -7.47 -12.32
CA GLY A 40 -28.14 -8.07 -13.44
C GLY A 40 -27.76 -9.50 -13.81
N MET A 41 -26.49 -9.85 -13.81
CA MET A 41 -25.97 -11.06 -14.46
C MET A 41 -25.65 -12.24 -13.51
N PHE A 42 -25.28 -11.96 -12.26
CA PHE A 42 -24.75 -12.98 -11.34
C PHE A 42 -25.49 -13.03 -10.01
N LYS A 43 -26.81 -13.14 -10.03
CA LYS A 43 -27.63 -13.21 -8.82
C LYS A 43 -27.08 -14.24 -7.81
N GLY A 44 -26.36 -13.75 -6.80
CA GLY A 44 -25.93 -14.53 -5.64
C GLY A 44 -24.64 -15.36 -5.79
N LEU A 45 -23.96 -15.35 -6.94
CA LEU A 45 -22.72 -16.12 -7.14
C LEU A 45 -21.45 -15.30 -6.87
N GLY A 46 -21.56 -14.00 -6.65
CA GLY A 46 -20.41 -13.11 -6.45
C GLY A 46 -19.36 -13.22 -7.57
N THR A 47 -18.12 -12.88 -7.28
CA THR A 47 -16.99 -13.07 -8.23
C THR A 47 -16.43 -14.49 -8.19
N GLY A 48 -16.81 -15.34 -7.22
CA GLY A 48 -16.18 -16.63 -7.00
C GLY A 48 -14.68 -16.57 -6.68
N GLY A 49 -14.22 -15.42 -6.18
CA GLY A 49 -12.82 -15.15 -5.89
C GLY A 49 -11.96 -14.91 -7.14
N ASP A 50 -12.58 -14.64 -8.30
CA ASP A 50 -11.91 -14.40 -9.58
C ASP A 50 -11.78 -12.90 -9.85
N PRO A 51 -10.55 -12.32 -9.91
CA PRO A 51 -10.33 -10.91 -10.18
C PRO A 51 -10.81 -10.46 -11.56
N GLU A 52 -10.72 -11.30 -12.59
CA GLU A 52 -11.17 -10.94 -13.93
C GLU A 52 -12.69 -10.72 -13.98
N ARG A 53 -13.44 -11.53 -13.23
CA ARG A 53 -14.88 -11.30 -13.07
C ARG A 53 -15.18 -10.02 -12.29
N GLY A 54 -14.40 -9.75 -11.23
CA GLY A 54 -14.49 -8.50 -10.47
C GLY A 54 -14.23 -7.29 -11.35
N ARG A 55 -13.21 -7.36 -12.20
CA ARG A 55 -12.84 -6.34 -13.17
C ARG A 55 -13.95 -6.08 -14.17
N ALA A 56 -14.48 -7.12 -14.80
CA ALA A 56 -15.56 -7.00 -15.78
C ALA A 56 -16.81 -6.34 -15.18
N LEU A 57 -17.19 -6.71 -13.94
CA LEU A 57 -18.31 -6.07 -13.25
C LEU A 57 -18.03 -4.60 -12.89
N ALA A 58 -16.79 -4.26 -12.57
CA ALA A 58 -16.40 -2.87 -12.28
C ALA A 58 -16.42 -2.01 -13.56
N GLU A 59 -16.02 -2.56 -14.70
CA GLU A 59 -16.07 -1.87 -16.00
C GLU A 59 -17.50 -1.45 -16.39
N GLU A 60 -18.51 -2.27 -16.08
CA GLU A 60 -19.94 -1.92 -16.27
C GLU A 60 -20.35 -0.69 -15.44
N HIS A 61 -19.67 -0.43 -14.32
CA HIS A 61 -19.96 0.67 -13.40
C HIS A 61 -18.90 1.79 -13.41
N ILE A 62 -17.99 1.80 -14.38
CA ILE A 62 -16.85 2.71 -14.40
C ILE A 62 -17.25 4.19 -14.38
N GLU A 63 -18.33 4.55 -15.06
CA GLU A 63 -18.82 5.94 -15.06
C GLU A 63 -19.34 6.37 -13.69
N ASN A 64 -19.97 5.48 -12.94
CA ASN A 64 -20.38 5.76 -11.56
C ASN A 64 -19.16 5.96 -10.66
N MET A 65 -18.11 5.14 -10.83
CA MET A 65 -16.86 5.29 -10.09
C MET A 65 -16.16 6.60 -10.43
N ARG A 66 -16.11 6.98 -11.70
CA ARG A 66 -15.59 8.29 -12.12
C ARG A 66 -16.39 9.45 -11.54
N ALA A 67 -17.70 9.33 -11.50
CA ALA A 67 -18.56 10.37 -10.93
C ALA A 67 -18.30 10.60 -9.44
N LEU A 68 -18.03 9.55 -8.66
CA LEU A 68 -17.66 9.65 -7.24
C LEU A 68 -16.32 10.37 -7.02
N CYS A 69 -15.40 10.21 -7.96
CA CYS A 69 -14.05 10.76 -7.84
C CYS A 69 -13.94 12.19 -8.39
N ARG A 70 -14.98 12.71 -9.07
CA ARG A 70 -14.98 14.09 -9.57
C ARG A 70 -14.93 15.08 -8.42
N GLU A 71 -14.15 16.14 -8.61
CA GLU A 71 -14.00 17.25 -7.63
C GLU A 71 -13.42 16.80 -6.28
N GLN A 72 -12.79 15.62 -6.23
CA GLN A 72 -12.07 15.17 -5.06
C GLN A 72 -10.57 15.46 -5.23
N ASP A 73 -9.98 16.17 -4.26
CA ASP A 73 -8.53 16.42 -4.24
C ASP A 73 -7.75 15.13 -3.92
N VAL A 74 -8.30 14.29 -3.04
CA VAL A 74 -7.70 13.02 -2.58
C VAL A 74 -8.73 11.91 -2.60
N VAL A 75 -8.35 10.74 -3.05
CA VAL A 75 -9.13 9.50 -2.95
C VAL A 75 -8.33 8.43 -2.22
N PHE A 76 -8.86 7.99 -1.09
CA PHE A 76 -8.33 6.83 -0.36
C PHE A 76 -9.03 5.57 -0.84
N VAL A 77 -8.29 4.68 -1.46
CA VAL A 77 -8.79 3.37 -1.90
C VAL A 77 -8.37 2.33 -0.88
N VAL A 78 -9.34 1.77 -0.14
CA VAL A 78 -9.08 0.82 0.96
C VAL A 78 -9.60 -0.56 0.58
N SER A 79 -8.74 -1.58 0.57
CA SER A 79 -9.14 -2.90 0.08
C SER A 79 -8.30 -4.05 0.65
N GLY A 80 -8.92 -5.23 0.75
CA GLY A 80 -8.21 -6.51 0.92
C GLY A 80 -7.97 -7.19 -0.41
N LEU A 81 -6.72 -7.37 -0.79
CA LEU A 81 -6.33 -8.05 -2.03
C LEU A 81 -6.40 -9.57 -1.89
N GLY A 82 -6.39 -10.28 -3.03
CA GLY A 82 -6.45 -11.73 -3.11
C GLY A 82 -7.83 -12.32 -3.40
N GLY A 83 -8.89 -11.50 -3.26
CA GLY A 83 -10.26 -11.85 -3.66
C GLY A 83 -10.64 -11.24 -5.01
N GLY A 84 -11.78 -11.65 -5.55
CA GLY A 84 -12.23 -11.18 -6.85
C GLY A 84 -12.59 -9.69 -6.88
N VAL A 85 -13.31 -9.20 -5.86
CA VAL A 85 -13.63 -7.76 -5.74
C VAL A 85 -12.37 -6.97 -5.41
N GLY A 86 -11.67 -7.32 -4.32
CA GLY A 86 -10.50 -6.56 -3.88
C GLY A 86 -9.41 -6.47 -4.95
N SER A 87 -9.08 -7.58 -5.64
CA SER A 87 -8.03 -7.56 -6.67
C SER A 87 -8.50 -7.08 -8.04
N GLY A 88 -9.78 -7.28 -8.38
CA GLY A 88 -10.29 -6.90 -9.70
C GLY A 88 -10.78 -5.45 -9.77
N VAL A 89 -11.48 -4.99 -8.74
CA VAL A 89 -12.13 -3.66 -8.73
C VAL A 89 -11.16 -2.55 -8.31
N THR A 90 -10.28 -2.83 -7.33
CA THR A 90 -9.43 -1.81 -6.72
C THR A 90 -8.52 -1.08 -7.71
N PRO A 91 -7.83 -1.75 -8.66
CA PRO A 91 -7.02 -1.05 -9.66
C PRO A 91 -7.85 -0.17 -10.60
N LEU A 92 -9.07 -0.60 -10.97
CA LEU A 92 -9.96 0.18 -11.82
C LEU A 92 -10.47 1.44 -11.10
N LEU A 93 -10.84 1.32 -9.83
CA LEU A 93 -11.26 2.46 -9.02
C LEU A 93 -10.11 3.44 -8.84
N ALA A 94 -8.90 2.96 -8.56
CA ALA A 94 -7.71 3.78 -8.47
C ALA A 94 -7.44 4.54 -9.78
N ARG A 95 -7.60 3.87 -10.92
CA ARG A 95 -7.46 4.48 -12.25
C ARG A 95 -8.52 5.54 -12.51
N ALA A 96 -9.79 5.24 -12.20
CA ALA A 96 -10.88 6.20 -12.33
C ALA A 96 -10.66 7.47 -11.51
N ALA A 97 -10.17 7.32 -10.27
CA ALA A 97 -9.81 8.44 -9.41
C ALA A 97 -8.64 9.25 -9.97
N LYS A 98 -7.61 8.57 -10.50
CA LYS A 98 -6.45 9.21 -11.13
C LYS A 98 -6.83 10.00 -12.37
N GLU A 99 -7.68 9.42 -13.22
CA GLU A 99 -8.21 10.08 -14.43
C GLU A 99 -9.09 11.29 -14.10
N ALA A 100 -9.76 11.27 -12.93
CA ALA A 100 -10.51 12.42 -12.42
C ALA A 100 -9.63 13.54 -11.87
N GLY A 101 -8.31 13.33 -11.75
CA GLY A 101 -7.34 14.33 -11.28
C GLY A 101 -7.03 14.26 -9.79
N ALA A 102 -7.64 13.33 -9.04
CA ALA A 102 -7.38 13.17 -7.62
C ALA A 102 -5.98 12.60 -7.33
N LEU A 103 -5.42 12.92 -6.17
CA LEU A 103 -4.33 12.14 -5.60
C LEU A 103 -4.89 10.83 -5.07
N VAL A 104 -4.33 9.72 -5.52
CA VAL A 104 -4.79 8.38 -5.18
C VAL A 104 -3.85 7.73 -4.19
N LEU A 105 -4.36 7.43 -2.99
CA LEU A 105 -3.65 6.69 -1.96
C LEU A 105 -4.34 5.35 -1.73
N ALA A 106 -3.65 4.27 -2.06
CA ALA A 106 -4.16 2.92 -1.87
C ALA A 106 -3.67 2.33 -0.53
N PHE A 107 -4.61 1.91 0.31
CA PHE A 107 -4.36 1.22 1.57
C PHE A 107 -4.83 -0.21 1.42
N VAL A 108 -3.91 -1.16 1.34
CA VAL A 108 -4.26 -2.52 0.98
C VAL A 108 -3.72 -3.56 1.96
N LEU A 109 -4.51 -4.61 2.17
CA LEU A 109 -4.13 -5.81 2.90
C LEU A 109 -3.80 -6.92 1.91
N THR A 110 -2.71 -7.65 2.14
CA THR A 110 -2.46 -8.90 1.41
C THR A 110 -2.84 -10.12 2.27
N PRO A 111 -3.24 -11.23 1.64
CA PRO A 111 -3.75 -12.39 2.37
C PRO A 111 -2.68 -13.06 3.23
N PHE A 112 -3.13 -13.76 4.27
CA PHE A 112 -2.28 -14.68 5.03
C PHE A 112 -1.77 -15.82 4.14
N THR A 113 -0.59 -16.37 4.47
CA THR A 113 -0.02 -17.51 3.75
C THR A 113 -0.96 -18.72 3.74
N CYS A 114 -1.71 -18.93 4.84
CA CYS A 114 -2.68 -20.01 4.97
C CYS A 114 -3.92 -19.87 4.07
N GLU A 115 -4.19 -18.68 3.48
CA GLU A 115 -5.30 -18.50 2.55
C GLU A 115 -5.05 -19.09 1.15
N GLY A 116 -3.84 -19.55 0.90
CA GLY A 116 -3.44 -20.31 -0.28
C GLY A 116 -2.76 -19.48 -1.37
N THR A 117 -2.02 -20.20 -2.22
CA THR A 117 -1.15 -19.60 -3.25
C THR A 117 -1.91 -18.82 -4.32
N ARG A 118 -3.14 -19.23 -4.64
CA ARG A 118 -3.99 -18.54 -5.61
C ARG A 118 -4.31 -17.11 -5.16
N ARG A 119 -4.76 -16.93 -3.90
CA ARG A 119 -5.03 -15.60 -3.34
C ARG A 119 -3.79 -14.75 -3.27
N GLN A 120 -2.66 -15.33 -2.90
CA GLN A 120 -1.39 -14.63 -2.87
C GLN A 120 -0.93 -14.16 -4.25
N LYS A 121 -1.13 -14.99 -5.29
CA LYS A 121 -0.84 -14.62 -6.67
C LYS A 121 -1.68 -13.42 -7.09
N PHE A 122 -2.99 -13.49 -6.92
CA PHE A 122 -3.91 -12.39 -7.26
C PHE A 122 -3.60 -11.10 -6.51
N ALA A 123 -3.24 -11.21 -5.22
CA ALA A 123 -2.84 -10.05 -4.43
C ALA A 123 -1.56 -9.39 -4.98
N ARG A 124 -0.55 -10.17 -5.35
CA ARG A 124 0.70 -9.65 -5.92
C ARG A 124 0.48 -8.97 -7.27
N GLU A 125 -0.31 -9.57 -8.16
CA GLU A 125 -0.63 -9.01 -9.47
C GLU A 125 -1.37 -7.67 -9.32
N SER A 126 -2.40 -7.63 -8.49
CA SER A 126 -3.16 -6.40 -8.21
C SER A 126 -2.31 -5.33 -7.52
N LEU A 127 -1.45 -5.70 -6.57
CA LEU A 127 -0.53 -4.79 -5.90
C LEU A 127 0.46 -4.17 -6.90
N SER A 128 1.00 -4.98 -7.82
CA SER A 128 1.89 -4.50 -8.88
C SER A 128 1.19 -3.49 -9.80
N GLU A 129 -0.07 -3.76 -10.17
CA GLU A 129 -0.88 -2.82 -10.98
C GLU A 129 -1.16 -1.52 -10.21
N LEU A 130 -1.54 -1.61 -8.91
CA LEU A 130 -1.78 -0.44 -8.06
C LEU A 130 -0.54 0.45 -7.92
N LYS A 131 0.65 -0.12 -7.78
CA LYS A 131 1.91 0.63 -7.70
C LYS A 131 2.20 1.44 -8.96
N GLN A 132 1.63 1.07 -10.11
CA GLN A 132 1.77 1.82 -11.38
C GLN A 132 0.72 2.93 -11.52
N ILE A 133 -0.41 2.83 -10.84
CA ILE A 133 -1.56 3.72 -10.99
C ILE A 133 -1.61 4.76 -9.87
N ALA A 134 -1.56 4.29 -8.62
CA ALA A 134 -1.72 5.13 -7.44
C ALA A 134 -0.49 6.02 -7.21
N ASP A 135 -0.71 7.19 -6.60
CA ASP A 135 0.38 8.09 -6.19
C ASP A 135 1.15 7.52 -5.00
N GLY A 136 0.47 6.75 -4.15
CA GLY A 136 1.09 6.03 -3.04
C GLY A 136 0.33 4.75 -2.72
N VAL A 137 1.07 3.69 -2.38
CA VAL A 137 0.50 2.41 -1.95
C VAL A 137 1.08 2.04 -0.60
N ILE A 138 0.21 2.00 0.39
CA ILE A 138 0.51 1.51 1.74
C ILE A 138 -0.02 0.09 1.83
N CYS A 139 0.89 -0.86 1.78
CA CYS A 139 0.57 -2.28 1.83
C CYS A 139 0.86 -2.83 3.23
N LEU A 140 -0.16 -3.42 3.86
CA LEU A 140 -0.02 -4.15 5.12
C LEU A 140 -0.17 -5.65 4.85
N PRO A 141 0.92 -6.42 4.89
CA PRO A 141 0.84 -7.87 4.78
C PRO A 141 0.20 -8.46 6.04
N ASN A 142 -0.91 -9.18 5.89
CA ASN A 142 -1.57 -9.83 7.03
C ASN A 142 -0.61 -10.74 7.81
N GLN A 143 0.36 -11.34 7.11
CA GLN A 143 1.37 -12.22 7.73
C GLN A 143 2.18 -11.53 8.83
N GLN A 144 2.33 -10.19 8.79
CA GLN A 144 3.05 -9.44 9.81
C GLN A 144 2.30 -9.37 11.14
N VAL A 145 0.98 -9.44 11.07
CA VAL A 145 0.15 -9.45 12.28
C VAL A 145 0.42 -10.68 13.14
N PHE A 146 0.89 -11.79 12.55
CA PHE A 146 1.32 -12.96 13.32
C PHE A 146 2.47 -12.68 14.30
N LYS A 147 3.27 -11.64 14.04
CA LYS A 147 4.33 -11.23 14.98
C LYS A 147 3.76 -10.51 16.22
N LEU A 148 2.51 -10.08 16.17
CA LEU A 148 1.82 -9.33 17.22
C LEU A 148 0.84 -10.19 18.03
N VAL A 149 0.53 -11.39 17.55
CA VAL A 149 -0.46 -12.28 18.16
C VAL A 149 0.23 -13.46 18.84
N ASP A 150 -0.38 -13.98 19.87
CA ASP A 150 0.02 -15.21 20.54
C ASP A 150 -0.78 -16.42 20.01
N GLU A 151 -0.38 -17.63 20.42
CA GLU A 151 -1.03 -18.88 20.03
C GLU A 151 -2.51 -18.99 20.48
N ARG A 152 -2.96 -18.14 21.39
CA ARG A 152 -4.34 -18.12 21.90
C ARG A 152 -5.22 -17.12 21.17
N THR A 153 -4.63 -16.24 20.35
CA THR A 153 -5.37 -15.23 19.60
C THR A 153 -6.24 -15.89 18.54
N THR A 154 -7.54 -15.61 18.59
CA THR A 154 -8.49 -16.19 17.65
C THR A 154 -8.30 -15.62 16.24
N LEU A 155 -8.73 -16.36 15.22
CA LEU A 155 -8.74 -15.89 13.84
C LEU A 155 -9.53 -14.59 13.69
N VAL A 156 -10.67 -14.47 14.39
CA VAL A 156 -11.51 -13.27 14.37
C VAL A 156 -10.77 -12.06 14.95
N ASP A 157 -10.05 -12.25 16.06
CA ASP A 157 -9.27 -11.18 16.68
C ASP A 157 -8.07 -10.80 15.82
N THR A 158 -7.43 -11.77 15.18
CA THR A 158 -6.33 -11.51 14.23
C THR A 158 -6.81 -10.62 13.07
N PHE A 159 -7.95 -10.93 12.45
CA PHE A 159 -8.54 -10.07 11.42
C PHE A 159 -8.96 -8.70 11.95
N ARG A 160 -9.50 -8.63 13.18
CA ARG A 160 -9.84 -7.35 13.82
C ARG A 160 -8.60 -6.49 14.02
N MET A 161 -7.49 -7.07 14.48
CA MET A 161 -6.21 -6.36 14.63
C MET A 161 -5.68 -5.86 13.28
N THR A 162 -5.70 -6.71 12.26
CA THR A 162 -5.26 -6.32 10.91
C THR A 162 -6.07 -5.16 10.35
N ASN A 163 -7.40 -5.24 10.46
CA ASN A 163 -8.29 -4.17 10.03
C ASN A 163 -8.07 -2.89 10.86
N GLY A 164 -7.73 -3.04 12.16
CA GLY A 164 -7.40 -1.93 13.05
C GLY A 164 -6.15 -1.19 12.62
N LEU A 165 -5.09 -1.91 12.29
CA LEU A 165 -3.83 -1.33 11.79
C LEU A 165 -4.05 -0.58 10.46
N LEU A 166 -4.84 -1.16 9.55
CA LEU A 166 -5.18 -0.47 8.30
C LEU A 166 -6.00 0.80 8.55
N ALA A 167 -6.99 0.74 9.44
CA ALA A 167 -7.78 1.90 9.83
C ALA A 167 -6.94 2.98 10.52
N GLU A 168 -5.96 2.58 11.32
CA GLU A 168 -5.00 3.50 11.94
C GLU A 168 -4.13 4.20 10.89
N ALA A 169 -3.66 3.47 9.87
CA ALA A 169 -2.92 4.04 8.75
C ALA A 169 -3.75 5.11 8.02
N VAL A 170 -4.99 4.79 7.67
CA VAL A 170 -5.90 5.73 7.00
C VAL A 170 -6.15 6.98 7.87
N ARG A 171 -6.46 6.79 9.17
CA ARG A 171 -6.66 7.92 10.10
C ARG A 171 -5.41 8.78 10.26
N GLY A 172 -4.23 8.16 10.33
CA GLY A 172 -2.98 8.90 10.45
C GLY A 172 -2.72 9.81 9.26
N VAL A 173 -2.91 9.29 8.04
CA VAL A 173 -2.77 10.12 6.81
C VAL A 173 -3.90 11.15 6.72
N TRP A 174 -5.11 10.80 7.11
CA TRP A 174 -6.21 11.76 7.19
C TRP A 174 -5.91 12.92 8.13
N ARG A 175 -5.46 12.62 9.36
CA ARG A 175 -5.05 13.64 10.33
C ARG A 175 -3.97 14.56 9.78
N LEU A 176 -3.00 13.98 9.09
CA LEU A 176 -1.89 14.72 8.47
C LEU A 176 -2.39 15.74 7.43
N LEU A 177 -3.43 15.40 6.67
CA LEU A 177 -4.02 16.27 5.65
C LEU A 177 -4.99 17.30 6.22
N MET A 178 -5.73 16.94 7.27
CA MET A 178 -6.84 17.77 7.79
C MET A 178 -6.45 18.70 8.94
N HIS A 179 -5.39 18.38 9.69
CA HIS A 179 -4.97 19.26 10.78
C HIS A 179 -4.09 20.39 10.26
N LYS A 180 -4.60 21.60 10.32
CA LYS A 180 -3.78 22.81 10.09
C LYS A 180 -2.75 22.92 11.21
N GLY A 181 -1.50 22.73 10.85
CA GLY A 181 -0.38 22.69 11.79
C GLY A 181 0.23 24.09 12.03
N LEU A 182 1.07 24.20 13.08
CA LEU A 182 2.02 25.30 13.23
C LEU A 182 3.11 25.20 12.16
N ILE A 183 3.46 23.98 11.79
CA ILE A 183 4.31 23.63 10.64
C ILE A 183 3.43 22.76 9.75
N GLU A 184 3.04 23.31 8.62
CA GLU A 184 2.10 22.65 7.72
C GLU A 184 2.82 21.67 6.80
N ILE A 185 2.21 20.51 6.62
CA ILE A 185 2.56 19.59 5.55
C ILE A 185 1.59 19.85 4.41
N HIS A 186 2.13 20.26 3.28
CA HIS A 186 1.31 20.46 2.11
C HIS A 186 1.06 19.14 1.39
N PHE A 187 -0.03 19.13 0.64
CA PHE A 187 -0.39 18.00 -0.21
C PHE A 187 0.71 17.59 -1.19
N SER A 188 1.44 18.60 -1.72
CA SER A 188 2.63 18.39 -2.56
C SER A 188 3.74 17.62 -1.85
N ASP A 189 3.89 17.79 -0.55
CA ASP A 189 4.93 17.13 0.25
C ASP A 189 4.62 15.65 0.42
N LEU A 190 3.34 15.33 0.72
CA LEU A 190 2.86 13.96 0.77
C LEU A 190 3.02 13.28 -0.60
N ALA A 191 2.61 13.98 -1.67
CA ALA A 191 2.76 13.49 -3.02
C ALA A 191 4.24 13.26 -3.38
N ALA A 192 5.14 14.15 -2.97
CA ALA A 192 6.58 14.01 -3.23
C ALA A 192 7.19 12.79 -2.53
N VAL A 193 6.78 12.51 -1.28
CA VAL A 193 7.24 11.31 -0.55
C VAL A 193 6.71 10.02 -1.17
N LEU A 194 5.46 10.04 -1.66
CA LEU A 194 4.78 8.86 -2.17
C LEU A 194 5.02 8.61 -3.67
N ARG A 195 5.28 9.67 -4.45
CA ARG A 195 5.51 9.59 -5.90
C ARG A 195 6.91 9.09 -6.25
N GLY A 196 7.24 7.87 -5.87
CA GLY A 196 8.40 7.18 -6.45
C GLY A 196 7.89 6.04 -7.32
N SER A 197 8.18 6.01 -8.62
CA SER A 197 7.88 4.84 -9.45
C SER A 197 8.52 3.61 -8.79
N GLN A 198 7.70 2.63 -8.38
CA GLN A 198 8.10 1.41 -7.67
C GLN A 198 8.54 1.60 -6.19
N SER A 199 8.19 2.71 -5.53
CA SER A 199 8.48 2.85 -4.10
C SER A 199 7.52 2.00 -3.25
N GLU A 200 8.06 1.36 -2.22
CA GLU A 200 7.26 0.81 -1.14
C GLU A 200 7.15 1.83 -0.02
N SER A 201 5.94 2.08 0.44
CA SER A 201 5.71 3.01 1.54
C SER A 201 5.24 2.26 2.76
N PHE A 202 5.87 2.57 3.88
CA PHE A 202 5.58 2.01 5.20
C PHE A 202 5.08 3.10 6.11
N PHE A 203 4.17 2.73 6.98
CA PHE A 203 3.45 3.67 7.80
C PHE A 203 3.38 3.16 9.24
N ALA A 204 3.58 4.04 10.20
CA ALA A 204 3.31 3.76 11.61
C ALA A 204 2.79 4.99 12.33
N VAL A 205 1.91 4.75 13.28
CA VAL A 205 1.47 5.75 14.26
C VAL A 205 1.84 5.27 15.65
N ALA A 206 2.30 6.19 16.47
CA ALA A 206 2.48 5.92 17.89
C ALA A 206 1.96 7.08 18.71
N GLU A 207 1.27 6.75 19.80
CA GLU A 207 0.78 7.71 20.77
C GLU A 207 1.27 7.38 22.18
N ALA A 208 1.59 8.40 22.93
CA ALA A 208 1.93 8.30 24.33
C ALA A 208 1.52 9.58 25.08
N ASN A 209 1.40 9.45 26.41
CA ASN A 209 1.05 10.53 27.32
C ASN A 209 2.06 10.63 28.47
N GLY A 210 2.00 11.75 29.20
CA GLY A 210 2.82 12.01 30.39
C GLY A 210 4.23 12.48 30.10
N ALA A 211 5.02 12.64 31.16
CA ALA A 211 6.36 13.26 31.11
C ALA A 211 7.37 12.56 30.21
N ASN A 212 7.22 11.24 29.99
CA ASN A 212 8.10 10.42 29.15
C ASN A 212 7.50 10.08 27.79
N ARG A 213 6.51 10.88 27.31
CA ARG A 213 5.75 10.61 26.09
C ARG A 213 6.65 10.48 24.86
N VAL A 214 7.72 11.28 24.75
CA VAL A 214 8.66 11.24 23.62
C VAL A 214 9.36 9.89 23.53
N ASP A 215 10.00 9.43 24.62
CA ASP A 215 10.72 8.15 24.61
C ASP A 215 9.76 6.97 24.37
N SER A 216 8.56 7.09 24.88
CA SER A 216 7.52 6.06 24.70
C SER A 216 7.03 6.00 23.24
N VAL A 217 6.81 7.15 22.60
CA VAL A 217 6.42 7.22 21.20
C VAL A 217 7.53 6.69 20.29
N ILE A 218 8.78 7.12 20.48
CA ILE A 218 9.92 6.68 19.69
C ILE A 218 10.07 5.15 19.78
N ARG A 219 9.99 4.59 20.99
CA ARG A 219 10.07 3.15 21.20
C ARG A 219 8.94 2.43 20.46
N LYS A 220 7.70 2.90 20.60
CA LYS A 220 6.54 2.30 19.92
C LYS A 220 6.67 2.37 18.40
N LEU A 221 7.13 3.50 17.84
CA LEU A 221 7.37 3.64 16.41
C LEU A 221 8.40 2.61 15.93
N PHE A 222 9.56 2.56 16.55
CA PHE A 222 10.66 1.71 16.10
C PHE A 222 10.45 0.21 16.37
N THR A 223 9.52 -0.14 17.24
CA THR A 223 9.06 -1.52 17.42
C THR A 223 7.78 -1.82 16.64
N HIS A 224 7.29 -0.87 15.85
CA HIS A 224 6.09 -1.09 15.05
C HIS A 224 6.36 -2.13 13.96
N PRO A 225 5.54 -3.19 13.83
CA PRO A 225 5.81 -4.32 12.93
C PRO A 225 5.98 -3.91 11.49
N ILE A 226 5.21 -2.92 11.03
CA ILE A 226 5.28 -2.43 9.66
C ILE A 226 6.63 -1.75 9.38
N LEU A 227 7.16 -0.97 10.34
CA LEU A 227 8.47 -0.31 10.18
C LEU A 227 9.64 -1.27 10.32
N LEU A 228 9.52 -2.33 11.12
CA LEU A 228 10.56 -3.36 11.20
C LEU A 228 10.78 -4.09 9.87
N GLU A 229 9.76 -4.15 9.01
CA GLU A 229 9.91 -4.69 7.66
C GLU A 229 10.54 -3.69 6.69
N SER A 230 10.26 -2.41 6.89
CA SER A 230 10.83 -1.38 6.03
C SER A 230 12.36 -1.43 5.99
N ASP A 231 12.99 -1.77 7.11
CA ASP A 231 14.44 -1.90 7.20
C ASP A 231 15.02 -2.97 6.26
N ALA A 232 14.23 -3.97 5.87
CA ALA A 232 14.65 -5.02 4.95
C ALA A 232 14.40 -4.66 3.46
N SER A 233 13.64 -3.58 3.19
CA SER A 233 13.20 -3.22 1.83
C SER A 233 14.19 -2.33 1.06
N GLY A 234 15.28 -1.91 1.70
CA GLY A 234 16.29 -1.09 1.06
C GLY A 234 16.47 0.31 1.70
N PRO A 235 17.26 1.21 1.09
CA PRO A 235 17.48 2.53 1.64
C PRO A 235 16.22 3.39 1.57
N THR A 236 15.93 4.10 2.67
CA THR A 236 14.83 5.06 2.72
C THR A 236 15.19 6.29 1.89
N SER A 237 14.35 6.62 0.92
CA SER A 237 14.50 7.79 0.06
C SER A 237 13.91 9.05 0.70
N ALA A 238 12.75 8.90 1.34
CA ALA A 238 12.06 10.00 1.99
C ALA A 238 11.30 9.54 3.23
N ALA A 239 11.15 10.44 4.19
CA ALA A 239 10.35 10.24 5.39
C ALA A 239 9.50 11.48 5.67
N LEU A 240 8.21 11.26 5.94
CA LEU A 240 7.30 12.29 6.34
C LEU A 240 6.86 12.03 7.78
N ILE A 241 6.99 13.06 8.62
CA ILE A 241 6.74 12.98 10.05
C ILE A 241 5.68 14.01 10.41
N SER A 242 4.59 13.57 11.02
CA SER A 242 3.58 14.46 11.59
C SER A 242 3.53 14.29 13.09
N LEU A 243 3.68 15.40 13.82
CA LEU A 243 3.53 15.47 15.27
C LEU A 243 2.22 16.17 15.59
N ILE A 244 1.40 15.56 16.42
CA ILE A 244 0.18 16.17 16.98
C ILE A 244 0.26 16.08 18.50
N ALA A 245 0.15 17.20 19.19
CA ALA A 245 0.17 17.27 20.64
C ALA A 245 -0.70 18.40 21.18
N GLY A 246 -0.78 18.53 22.49
CA GLY A 246 -1.39 19.68 23.13
C GLY A 246 -0.53 20.94 23.06
N ARG A 247 -1.03 22.05 23.59
CA ARG A 247 -0.31 23.34 23.67
C ARG A 247 0.96 23.28 24.54
N ASP A 248 1.15 22.18 25.23
CA ASP A 248 2.31 21.84 26.07
C ASP A 248 3.49 21.25 25.27
N LEU A 249 3.37 21.08 23.94
CA LEU A 249 4.45 20.59 23.08
C LEU A 249 5.63 21.57 23.08
N THR A 250 6.79 21.06 23.45
CA THR A 250 8.01 21.88 23.52
C THR A 250 8.92 21.65 22.31
N MET A 251 9.72 22.66 21.94
CA MET A 251 10.75 22.50 20.89
C MET A 251 11.78 21.44 21.23
N ALA A 252 12.05 21.20 22.51
CA ALA A 252 12.97 20.14 22.94
C ALA A 252 12.41 18.75 22.60
N GLU A 253 11.11 18.54 22.78
CA GLU A 253 10.43 17.30 22.40
C GLU A 253 10.42 17.09 20.89
N VAL A 254 10.11 18.13 20.12
CA VAL A 254 10.15 18.09 18.65
C VAL A 254 11.57 17.72 18.17
N ASN A 255 12.59 18.42 18.67
CA ASN A 255 14.00 18.17 18.31
C ASN A 255 14.43 16.74 18.67
N LYS A 256 14.00 16.21 19.81
CA LYS A 256 14.33 14.84 20.23
C LYS A 256 13.71 13.81 19.27
N VAL A 257 12.44 13.95 18.92
CA VAL A 257 11.78 13.06 17.94
C VAL A 257 12.50 13.11 16.59
N MET A 258 12.78 14.33 16.13
CA MET A 258 13.45 14.51 14.83
C MET A 258 14.87 13.94 14.79
N ALA A 259 15.64 14.11 15.87
CA ALA A 259 17.00 13.57 15.97
C ALA A 259 17.01 12.04 15.90
N GLU A 260 16.10 11.39 16.61
CA GLU A 260 15.97 9.92 16.61
C GLU A 260 15.55 9.38 15.23
N ILE A 261 14.56 10.02 14.59
CA ILE A 261 14.11 9.60 13.26
C ILE A 261 15.19 9.86 12.20
N SER A 262 15.84 11.03 12.24
CA SER A 262 16.95 11.33 11.31
C SER A 262 18.13 10.39 11.48
N GLY A 263 18.43 9.99 12.72
CA GLY A 263 19.46 8.99 13.02
C GLY A 263 19.11 7.59 12.49
N ARG A 264 17.82 7.25 12.46
CA ARG A 264 17.35 5.95 11.94
C ARG A 264 17.37 5.87 10.41
N TYR A 265 17.11 6.99 9.73
CA TYR A 265 17.01 7.07 8.27
C TYR A 265 18.04 8.07 7.70
N PRO A 266 19.33 7.76 7.79
CA PRO A 266 20.39 8.64 7.31
C PRO A 266 20.30 8.78 5.78
N GLY A 267 20.34 10.03 5.30
CA GLY A 267 20.26 10.33 3.87
C GLY A 267 18.84 10.43 3.29
N ALA A 268 17.81 10.11 4.05
CA ALA A 268 16.44 10.32 3.61
C ALA A 268 16.08 11.80 3.55
N GLN A 269 15.29 12.21 2.57
CA GLN A 269 14.64 13.51 2.57
C GLN A 269 13.57 13.54 3.66
N ILE A 270 13.74 14.37 4.69
CA ILE A 270 12.81 14.45 5.80
C ILE A 270 11.90 15.65 5.66
N ILE A 271 10.59 15.39 5.71
CA ILE A 271 9.54 16.41 5.75
C ILE A 271 8.83 16.29 7.10
N MET A 272 8.67 17.40 7.81
CA MET A 272 8.07 17.42 9.13
C MET A 272 6.94 18.42 9.22
N GLY A 273 5.84 17.99 9.83
CA GLY A 273 4.76 18.85 10.27
C GLY A 273 4.49 18.74 11.76
N ALA A 274 3.97 19.80 12.33
CA ALA A 274 3.57 19.84 13.72
C ALA A 274 2.24 20.58 13.89
N ALA A 275 1.28 19.92 14.52
CA ALA A 275 -0.03 20.47 14.83
C ALA A 275 -0.30 20.47 16.33
N VAL A 276 -1.03 21.47 16.80
CA VAL A 276 -1.49 21.56 18.17
C VAL A 276 -3.01 21.40 18.20
N SER A 277 -3.49 20.51 19.06
CA SER A 277 -4.92 20.27 19.26
C SER A 277 -5.22 20.15 20.76
N ASP A 278 -6.27 20.81 21.21
CA ASP A 278 -6.68 20.78 22.61
C ASP A 278 -7.13 19.36 23.04
N ASP A 279 -7.51 18.50 22.09
CA ASP A 279 -7.84 17.09 22.34
C ASP A 279 -6.61 16.24 22.69
N PHE A 280 -5.41 16.76 22.44
CA PHE A 280 -4.12 16.10 22.70
C PHE A 280 -3.39 16.63 23.93
N LYS A 281 -4.12 17.23 24.88
CA LYS A 281 -3.51 17.67 26.14
C LYS A 281 -2.75 16.53 26.82
N ASP A 282 -1.49 16.79 27.20
CA ASP A 282 -0.56 15.82 27.83
C ASP A 282 -0.32 14.56 26.96
N ARG A 283 -0.63 14.60 25.68
CA ARG A 283 -0.47 13.50 24.74
C ARG A 283 0.35 13.92 23.53
N LEU A 284 1.15 13.00 23.01
CA LEU A 284 1.90 13.16 21.77
C LEU A 284 1.55 12.01 20.83
N SER A 285 1.09 12.34 19.65
CA SER A 285 0.91 11.40 18.53
C SER A 285 1.96 11.72 17.46
N VAL A 286 2.68 10.70 17.02
CA VAL A 286 3.64 10.81 15.92
C VAL A 286 3.24 9.82 14.84
N THR A 287 3.02 10.36 13.65
CA THR A 287 2.80 9.61 12.41
C THR A 287 4.09 9.63 11.62
N LEU A 288 4.58 8.48 11.23
CA LEU A 288 5.75 8.31 10.38
C LEU A 288 5.37 7.55 9.11
N LEU A 289 5.61 8.17 7.96
CA LEU A 289 5.50 7.57 6.64
C LEU A 289 6.88 7.55 6.03
N VAL A 290 7.40 6.37 5.69
CA VAL A 290 8.70 6.20 5.03
C VAL A 290 8.50 5.59 3.65
N SER A 291 9.27 6.07 2.68
CA SER A 291 9.28 5.57 1.31
C SER A 291 10.67 5.04 0.97
N HIS A 292 10.72 3.81 0.45
CA HIS A 292 11.95 3.15 0.00
C HIS A 292 11.97 3.11 -1.52
N GLN A 293 13.10 3.48 -2.12
CA GLN A 293 13.33 3.18 -3.53
C GLN A 293 13.64 1.69 -3.64
N MET A 294 12.81 0.95 -4.36
CA MET A 294 13.19 -0.41 -4.76
C MET A 294 14.43 -0.30 -5.65
N ALA A 295 15.46 -1.06 -5.31
CA ALA A 295 16.56 -1.25 -6.24
C ALA A 295 15.95 -1.79 -7.55
N VAL A 296 16.14 -1.08 -8.64
CA VAL A 296 15.87 -1.63 -9.97
C VAL A 296 16.77 -2.85 -10.05
N GLU A 297 16.20 -4.05 -9.98
CA GLU A 297 16.94 -5.24 -10.39
C GLU A 297 17.41 -4.94 -11.81
N SER A 298 18.70 -4.63 -11.96
CA SER A 298 19.31 -4.54 -13.28
C SER A 298 19.08 -5.92 -13.88
N GLU A 299 18.23 -6.00 -14.88
CA GLU A 299 18.16 -7.20 -15.71
C GLU A 299 19.61 -7.58 -16.03
N ALA A 300 20.03 -8.72 -15.51
CA ALA A 300 21.32 -9.28 -15.84
C ALA A 300 21.37 -9.28 -17.38
N PRO A 301 22.44 -8.75 -18.02
CA PRO A 301 22.49 -8.68 -19.45
C PRO A 301 22.23 -10.08 -19.99
N THR A 302 21.17 -10.21 -20.76
CA THR A 302 20.84 -11.44 -21.47
C THR A 302 22.11 -11.87 -22.21
N PRO A 303 22.66 -13.06 -21.98
CA PRO A 303 23.84 -13.50 -22.73
C PRO A 303 23.46 -13.44 -24.21
N GLY A 304 24.11 -12.54 -24.93
CA GLY A 304 23.92 -12.38 -26.37
C GLY A 304 24.09 -13.75 -27.05
N PRO A 305 23.41 -13.96 -28.17
CA PRO A 305 23.49 -15.24 -28.87
C PRO A 305 24.98 -15.58 -29.12
N ALA A 306 25.39 -16.75 -28.62
CA ALA A 306 26.74 -17.28 -28.79
C ALA A 306 27.08 -17.21 -30.28
N SER A 307 28.10 -16.42 -30.63
CA SER A 307 28.69 -16.42 -31.95
C SER A 307 29.11 -17.83 -32.27
N SER A 308 28.46 -18.43 -33.24
CA SER A 308 28.83 -19.69 -33.85
C SER A 308 30.28 -19.59 -34.30
N GLN A 309 31.19 -20.22 -33.58
CA GLN A 309 32.55 -20.44 -34.02
C GLN A 309 32.48 -21.37 -35.20
N GLU A 310 32.86 -20.86 -36.37
CA GLU A 310 33.11 -21.64 -37.56
C GLU A 310 34.19 -22.69 -37.27
N THR A 311 33.82 -23.95 -37.37
CA THR A 311 34.75 -25.07 -37.41
C THR A 311 35.55 -25.02 -38.71
N PRO A 312 36.89 -25.08 -38.70
CA PRO A 312 37.67 -25.08 -39.94
C PRO A 312 37.45 -26.38 -40.69
N VAL A 313 36.99 -26.24 -41.95
CA VAL A 313 36.89 -27.34 -42.91
C VAL A 313 38.29 -27.78 -43.35
N LEU A 314 38.71 -28.96 -42.98
CA LEU A 314 39.91 -29.61 -43.47
C LEU A 314 39.67 -30.02 -44.95
N SER A 315 40.38 -29.34 -45.87
CA SER A 315 40.47 -29.72 -47.28
C SER A 315 41.32 -30.97 -47.41
N THR A 316 40.76 -32.07 -47.86
CA THR A 316 41.53 -33.21 -48.38
C THR A 316 41.33 -33.27 -49.87
N SER A 317 42.42 -33.03 -50.60
CA SER A 317 42.54 -33.20 -52.04
C SER A 317 42.32 -34.64 -52.52
N PRO A 318 41.87 -34.82 -53.75
CA PRO A 318 41.57 -36.15 -54.30
C PRO A 318 42.84 -36.82 -54.84
N ARG A 319 43.04 -38.11 -54.56
CA ARG A 319 43.92 -38.99 -55.32
C ARG A 319 43.08 -39.91 -56.23
N MET A 320 43.38 -39.78 -57.51
CA MET A 320 43.03 -40.71 -58.53
C MET A 320 43.67 -42.07 -58.34
N THR A 321 42.99 -43.13 -58.68
CA THR A 321 43.46 -44.34 -59.37
C THR A 321 42.19 -45.17 -59.67
N GLN A 322 41.81 -45.28 -60.96
CA GLN A 322 42.07 -46.23 -62.01
C GLN A 322 41.67 -47.66 -61.77
N GLU A 323 40.76 -48.10 -62.63
CA GLU A 323 40.64 -49.44 -63.28
C GLU A 323 40.20 -50.62 -62.40
N LEU A 324 39.27 -51.45 -62.74
CA LEU A 324 39.08 -52.32 -63.93
C LEU A 324 37.69 -52.98 -63.81
N SER A 325 36.83 -52.92 -64.82
CA SER A 325 36.59 -54.02 -65.83
C SER A 325 35.83 -55.26 -65.29
N SER A 326 34.78 -55.60 -65.98
CA SER A 326 34.21 -56.93 -66.31
C SER A 326 33.16 -57.52 -65.38
N SER A 327 32.02 -57.64 -65.70
CA SER A 327 31.13 -58.66 -66.37
C SER A 327 29.69 -58.28 -66.17
#